data_9124e0b1dca06d37a3778120a0e5472f
#
_entry.id   9124e0b1dca06d37a3778120a0e5472f
#
_cell.length_a   1.000
_cell.length_b   1.000
_cell.length_c   1.000
_cell.angle_alpha   90.00
_cell.angle_beta   90.00
_cell.angle_gamma   90.00
#
_symmetry.space_group_name_H-M   'P 1'
#
loop_
_entity.id
_entity.type
_entity.pdbx_description
1 polymer ?
#
loop_
_entity_poly.entity_id
_entity_poly.type
_entity_poly.pdbx_seq_one_letter_code
_entity_poly.pdbx_strand_id
1 'polypeptide(L)'
;MPRPSMKLLLLFTSSVALMGQAPPGPPPGAGPALPGDDLFAEGRFAEAAPVYEQAAAAAPASGPALARVARMRLYQGREGEAIELARKALALSPGNPVAVATLGLATARQRNFGPDLYQVEAPAGATSVPFVITDPLPVVRVKIGGREAEFLIDTGGPDIMLNKPFAEALGLPLADGGMGTFAGGRQAPVQRTVVPQLEIGGVRIRNVPAGVNAAALQIPGVEIDGVIGTGLLMHFLSTIDYCGGQLVLAPRSSAGAFEKRAAAAGANSVPFWLVGDHFMFARGKINQADGLFLIDTGLAGGGLTATRATLDAAGVTVDESHTLTGQGGGGAVQFVPFRAAATLGTLTRGDLPGVYMPGRNALSGFPFASSGAISHAFFRQSRLTFDFDAMKLVTESC
;
A
#
# COMPACT_ATOMS: atom_id res chain seq x y z
N MET A 1 11.97 17.30 -39.13
CA MET A 1 11.35 16.01 -38.76
C MET A 1 10.71 16.19 -37.41
N PRO A 2 9.40 16.02 -37.25
CA PRO A 2 8.76 16.12 -35.96
C PRO A 2 9.21 14.91 -35.11
N ARG A 3 9.65 15.18 -33.87
CA ARG A 3 9.93 14.14 -32.88
C ARG A 3 8.64 13.37 -32.60
N PRO A 4 8.65 12.04 -32.53
CA PRO A 4 7.46 11.28 -32.16
C PRO A 4 7.05 11.72 -30.75
N SER A 5 5.80 12.12 -30.59
CA SER A 5 5.19 12.36 -29.30
C SER A 5 5.23 11.04 -28.52
N MET A 6 6.14 10.96 -27.57
CA MET A 6 6.19 9.88 -26.61
C MET A 6 4.90 9.97 -25.81
N LYS A 7 3.91 9.12 -26.16
CA LYS A 7 2.71 8.94 -25.34
C LYS A 7 3.20 8.41 -24.00
N LEU A 8 3.21 9.27 -23.00
CA LEU A 8 3.52 8.90 -21.63
C LEU A 8 2.41 7.93 -21.17
N LEU A 9 2.69 6.64 -21.25
CA LEU A 9 1.79 5.61 -20.74
C LEU A 9 1.98 5.55 -19.22
N LEU A 10 1.18 6.31 -18.47
CA LEU A 10 1.13 6.21 -17.02
C LEU A 10 0.24 5.01 -16.66
N LEU A 11 0.85 4.00 -16.06
CA LEU A 11 0.17 2.85 -15.49
C LEU A 11 -0.09 3.14 -14.02
N PHE A 12 -1.34 3.03 -13.62
CA PHE A 12 -1.78 3.11 -12.23
C PHE A 12 -2.22 1.72 -11.83
N THR A 13 -1.43 1.05 -11.04
CA THR A 13 -1.75 -0.31 -10.62
C THR A 13 -2.48 -0.37 -9.30
N SER A 14 -2.57 0.76 -8.58
CA SER A 14 -3.21 0.83 -7.25
C SER A 14 -4.59 0.19 -7.24
N SER A 15 -4.64 -1.02 -6.75
CA SER A 15 -5.87 -1.79 -6.54
C SER A 15 -6.32 -1.57 -5.11
N VAL A 16 -7.19 -0.58 -4.90
CA VAL A 16 -7.92 -0.46 -3.64
C VAL A 16 -9.02 -1.53 -3.63
N ALA A 17 -8.68 -2.77 -3.34
CA ALA A 17 -9.69 -3.76 -3.04
C ALA A 17 -10.22 -3.52 -1.64
N LEU A 18 -11.10 -2.53 -1.50
CA LEU A 18 -11.89 -2.35 -0.28
C LEU A 18 -12.81 -3.56 -0.13
N MET A 19 -12.38 -4.52 0.65
CA MET A 19 -13.23 -5.53 1.23
C MET A 19 -14.16 -4.88 2.25
N GLY A 20 -15.37 -4.58 1.84
CA GLY A 20 -16.36 -3.86 2.64
C GLY A 20 -16.10 -2.36 2.60
N GLN A 21 -17.10 -1.61 2.18
CA GLN A 21 -17.06 -0.16 2.13
C GLN A 21 -16.54 0.39 3.45
N ALA A 22 -15.37 1.07 3.42
CA ALA A 22 -15.04 1.98 4.49
C ALA A 22 -16.10 3.09 4.45
N PRO A 23 -16.88 3.29 5.50
CA PRO A 23 -17.90 4.32 5.50
C PRO A 23 -17.26 5.69 5.38
N PRO A 24 -17.83 6.61 4.63
CA PRO A 24 -17.39 8.00 4.58
C PRO A 24 -17.61 8.64 5.97
N GLY A 25 -16.55 9.12 6.58
CA GLY A 25 -16.58 9.78 7.88
C GLY A 25 -16.65 8.80 9.08
N PRO A 26 -16.69 9.31 10.32
CA PRO A 26 -17.00 8.44 11.45
C PRO A 26 -18.38 7.85 11.21
N PRO A 27 -18.50 6.51 11.17
CA PRO A 27 -19.77 5.88 10.85
C PRO A 27 -20.83 6.31 11.88
N PRO A 28 -22.09 6.51 11.46
CA PRO A 28 -23.18 6.73 12.41
C PRO A 28 -23.14 5.64 13.48
N GLY A 29 -23.03 6.02 14.76
CA GLY A 29 -22.93 5.05 15.85
C GLY A 29 -21.53 4.83 16.42
N ALA A 30 -20.50 5.57 15.97
CA ALA A 30 -19.16 5.51 16.56
C ALA A 30 -19.11 5.92 18.05
N GLY A 31 -20.23 6.37 18.61
CA GLY A 31 -20.34 6.93 19.97
C GLY A 31 -19.98 8.42 20.00
N PRO A 32 -19.89 9.01 21.21
CA PRO A 32 -19.55 10.41 21.35
C PRO A 32 -18.17 10.71 20.75
N ALA A 33 -18.00 11.94 20.27
CA ALA A 33 -16.69 12.45 19.85
C ALA A 33 -15.70 12.36 21.02
N LEU A 34 -14.48 11.94 20.74
CA LEU A 34 -13.42 11.79 21.73
C LEU A 34 -12.27 12.76 21.43
N PRO A 35 -11.55 13.22 22.47
CA PRO A 35 -10.28 13.86 22.23
C PRO A 35 -9.40 12.99 21.32
N GLY A 36 -8.80 13.59 20.31
CA GLY A 36 -7.99 12.89 19.29
C GLY A 36 -8.73 12.54 18.00
N ASP A 37 -10.07 12.61 17.92
CA ASP A 37 -10.80 12.32 16.68
C ASP A 37 -10.46 13.35 15.56
N ASP A 38 -10.25 14.62 15.90
CA ASP A 38 -9.80 15.62 14.93
C ASP A 38 -8.38 15.33 14.41
N LEU A 39 -7.45 14.98 15.32
CA LEU A 39 -6.10 14.57 14.94
C LEU A 39 -6.11 13.33 14.02
N PHE A 40 -6.97 12.38 14.35
CA PHE A 40 -7.15 11.19 13.49
C PHE A 40 -7.71 11.57 12.12
N ALA A 41 -8.73 12.42 12.07
CA ALA A 41 -9.33 12.88 10.81
C ALA A 41 -8.32 13.66 9.93
N GLU A 42 -7.37 14.33 10.54
CA GLU A 42 -6.26 15.02 9.87
C GLU A 42 -5.11 14.07 9.48
N GLY A 43 -5.21 12.76 9.76
CA GLY A 43 -4.14 11.78 9.51
C GLY A 43 -2.92 11.93 10.43
N ARG A 44 -3.06 12.61 11.57
CA ARG A 44 -2.01 12.84 12.59
C ARG A 44 -2.01 11.69 13.62
N PHE A 45 -1.82 10.47 13.13
CA PHE A 45 -1.98 9.25 13.92
C PHE A 45 -1.03 9.13 15.10
N ALA A 46 0.23 9.61 14.94
CA ALA A 46 1.22 9.61 16.02
C ALA A 46 0.80 10.48 17.20
N GLU A 47 0.02 11.53 16.94
CA GLU A 47 -0.50 12.43 17.94
C GLU A 47 -1.85 11.96 18.49
N ALA A 48 -2.71 11.37 17.62
CA ALA A 48 -4.01 10.84 18.02
C ALA A 48 -3.88 9.62 18.96
N ALA A 49 -2.93 8.72 18.72
CA ALA A 49 -2.79 7.47 19.46
C ALA A 49 -2.64 7.68 20.98
N PRO A 50 -1.69 8.50 21.49
CA PRO A 50 -1.56 8.73 22.92
C PRO A 50 -2.78 9.44 23.54
N VAL A 51 -3.48 10.28 22.77
CA VAL A 51 -4.70 10.95 23.26
C VAL A 51 -5.81 9.93 23.47
N TYR A 52 -5.98 8.97 22.55
CA TYR A 52 -6.93 7.87 22.71
C TYR A 52 -6.57 6.96 23.88
N GLU A 53 -5.29 6.69 24.10
CA GLU A 53 -4.82 5.90 25.25
C GLU A 53 -5.16 6.59 26.58
N GLN A 54 -4.93 7.90 26.67
CA GLN A 54 -5.31 8.70 27.83
C GLN A 54 -6.83 8.68 28.06
N ALA A 55 -7.64 8.83 27.01
CA ALA A 55 -9.08 8.79 27.10
C ALA A 55 -9.58 7.41 27.59
N ALA A 56 -8.99 6.31 27.08
CA ALA A 56 -9.32 4.96 27.53
C ALA A 56 -8.86 4.70 28.99
N ALA A 57 -7.71 5.23 29.40
CA ALA A 57 -7.23 5.13 30.79
C ALA A 57 -8.12 5.91 31.76
N ALA A 58 -8.60 7.09 31.38
CA ALA A 58 -9.52 7.92 32.19
C ALA A 58 -10.93 7.29 32.30
N ALA A 59 -11.34 6.50 31.29
CA ALA A 59 -12.65 5.85 31.25
C ALA A 59 -12.52 4.37 30.81
N PRO A 60 -12.02 3.46 31.66
CA PRO A 60 -11.73 2.06 31.27
C PRO A 60 -12.96 1.27 30.81
N ALA A 61 -14.17 1.71 31.18
CA ALA A 61 -15.43 1.13 30.73
C ALA A 61 -16.00 1.80 29.46
N SER A 62 -15.27 2.69 28.81
CA SER A 62 -15.69 3.32 27.57
C SER A 62 -15.39 2.42 26.36
N GLY A 63 -16.41 1.72 25.84
CA GLY A 63 -16.29 0.96 24.60
C GLY A 63 -15.80 1.81 23.43
N PRO A 64 -16.33 3.03 23.19
CA PRO A 64 -15.82 3.92 22.15
C PRO A 64 -14.32 4.28 22.28
N ALA A 65 -13.82 4.54 23.48
CA ALA A 65 -12.39 4.85 23.69
C ALA A 65 -11.51 3.64 23.38
N LEU A 66 -11.87 2.47 23.90
CA LEU A 66 -11.16 1.22 23.62
C LEU A 66 -11.16 0.88 22.12
N ALA A 67 -12.26 1.13 21.41
CA ALA A 67 -12.34 0.90 19.97
C ALA A 67 -11.33 1.74 19.18
N ARG A 68 -11.13 3.00 19.58
CA ARG A 68 -10.15 3.88 18.92
C ARG A 68 -8.71 3.45 19.21
N VAL A 69 -8.43 3.05 20.45
CA VAL A 69 -7.11 2.47 20.78
C VAL A 69 -6.89 1.19 19.97
N ALA A 70 -7.89 0.29 19.89
CA ALA A 70 -7.81 -0.93 19.09
C ALA A 70 -7.44 -0.64 17.64
N ARG A 71 -8.11 0.35 17.02
CA ARG A 71 -7.80 0.79 15.64
C ARG A 71 -6.37 1.29 15.50
N MET A 72 -5.87 2.07 16.47
CA MET A 72 -4.48 2.54 16.43
C MET A 72 -3.48 1.39 16.57
N ARG A 73 -3.77 0.39 17.42
CA ARG A 73 -2.95 -0.84 17.52
C ARG A 73 -2.91 -1.61 16.21
N LEU A 74 -4.07 -1.75 15.55
CA LEU A 74 -4.13 -2.38 14.23
C LEU A 74 -3.26 -1.64 13.20
N TYR A 75 -3.33 -0.30 13.16
CA TYR A 75 -2.52 0.50 12.23
C TYR A 75 -1.01 0.43 12.54
N GLN A 76 -0.66 0.07 13.78
CA GLN A 76 0.71 -0.17 14.23
C GLN A 76 1.19 -1.62 14.02
N GLY A 77 0.42 -2.48 13.32
CA GLY A 77 0.78 -3.90 13.13
C GLY A 77 0.69 -4.75 14.39
N ARG A 78 -0.10 -4.32 15.38
CA ARG A 78 -0.28 -5.00 16.68
C ARG A 78 -1.63 -5.71 16.71
N GLU A 79 -1.83 -6.67 15.79
CA GLU A 79 -3.13 -7.33 15.54
C GLU A 79 -3.68 -8.02 16.80
N GLY A 80 -2.84 -8.69 17.56
CA GLY A 80 -3.26 -9.38 18.80
C GLY A 80 -3.89 -8.43 19.80
N GLU A 81 -3.24 -7.30 20.07
CA GLU A 81 -3.76 -6.27 20.98
C GLU A 81 -5.01 -5.60 20.41
N ALA A 82 -5.03 -5.36 19.10
CA ALA A 82 -6.21 -4.80 18.43
C ALA A 82 -7.43 -5.70 18.58
N ILE A 83 -7.27 -7.03 18.44
CA ILE A 83 -8.33 -8.02 18.62
C ILE A 83 -8.84 -8.00 20.06
N GLU A 84 -7.95 -8.04 21.05
CA GLU A 84 -8.33 -8.03 22.47
C GLU A 84 -9.09 -6.75 22.84
N LEU A 85 -8.59 -5.60 22.46
CA LEU A 85 -9.21 -4.31 22.75
C LEU A 85 -10.55 -4.15 22.02
N ALA A 86 -10.64 -4.59 20.74
CA ALA A 86 -11.89 -4.53 19.98
C ALA A 86 -12.97 -5.43 20.60
N ARG A 87 -12.60 -6.63 21.07
CA ARG A 87 -13.54 -7.51 21.79
C ARG A 87 -14.02 -6.89 23.11
N LYS A 88 -13.13 -6.28 23.89
CA LYS A 88 -13.52 -5.53 25.10
C LYS A 88 -14.44 -4.36 24.77
N ALA A 89 -14.14 -3.60 23.71
CA ALA A 89 -14.98 -2.51 23.26
C ALA A 89 -16.38 -2.99 22.88
N LEU A 90 -16.50 -4.12 22.18
CA LEU A 90 -17.80 -4.70 21.79
C LEU A 90 -18.59 -5.27 22.97
N ALA A 91 -17.93 -5.78 23.99
CA ALA A 91 -18.60 -6.21 25.22
C ALA A 91 -19.24 -5.03 25.98
N LEU A 92 -18.62 -3.85 25.92
CA LEU A 92 -19.12 -2.63 26.56
C LEU A 92 -20.07 -1.82 25.66
N SER A 93 -19.90 -1.91 24.37
CA SER A 93 -20.70 -1.18 23.34
C SER A 93 -20.96 -2.12 22.16
N PRO A 94 -21.95 -3.01 22.27
CA PRO A 94 -22.33 -3.93 21.19
C PRO A 94 -22.67 -3.15 19.91
N GLY A 95 -22.10 -3.60 18.78
CA GLY A 95 -22.33 -2.95 17.48
C GLY A 95 -21.48 -1.69 17.24
N ASN A 96 -20.52 -1.33 18.11
CA ASN A 96 -19.62 -0.22 17.82
C ASN A 96 -18.88 -0.44 16.48
N PRO A 97 -19.12 0.42 15.46
CA PRO A 97 -18.65 0.15 14.10
C PRO A 97 -17.11 0.19 13.97
N VAL A 98 -16.45 1.02 14.78
CA VAL A 98 -14.98 1.06 14.79
C VAL A 98 -14.40 -0.26 15.33
N ALA A 99 -15.00 -0.79 16.42
CA ALA A 99 -14.57 -2.06 17.00
C ALA A 99 -14.89 -3.25 16.09
N VAL A 100 -16.08 -3.25 15.44
CA VAL A 100 -16.46 -4.30 14.46
C VAL A 100 -15.49 -4.34 13.30
N ALA A 101 -15.23 -3.18 12.67
CA ALA A 101 -14.31 -3.08 11.54
C ALA A 101 -12.87 -3.46 11.94
N THR A 102 -12.41 -2.98 13.11
CA THR A 102 -11.07 -3.30 13.61
C THR A 102 -10.91 -4.79 13.89
N LEU A 103 -11.88 -5.42 14.57
CA LEU A 103 -11.84 -6.86 14.86
C LEU A 103 -11.82 -7.70 13.59
N GLY A 104 -12.69 -7.37 12.63
CA GLY A 104 -12.75 -8.09 11.36
C GLY A 104 -11.43 -8.03 10.60
N LEU A 105 -10.87 -6.82 10.47
CA LEU A 105 -9.64 -6.60 9.72
C LEU A 105 -8.41 -7.19 10.43
N ALA A 106 -8.30 -7.01 11.76
CA ALA A 106 -7.20 -7.60 12.54
C ALA A 106 -7.20 -9.13 12.46
N THR A 107 -8.40 -9.75 12.54
CA THR A 107 -8.54 -11.19 12.38
C THR A 107 -8.17 -11.66 10.97
N ALA A 108 -8.55 -10.91 9.94
CA ALA A 108 -8.19 -11.23 8.56
C ALA A 108 -6.67 -11.16 8.34
N ARG A 109 -6.00 -10.08 8.82
CA ARG A 109 -4.54 -9.98 8.75
C ARG A 109 -3.85 -11.10 9.51
N GLN A 110 -4.29 -11.42 10.73
CA GLN A 110 -3.70 -12.51 11.52
C GLN A 110 -3.80 -13.86 10.80
N ARG A 111 -4.90 -14.11 10.07
CA ARG A 111 -5.08 -15.33 9.28
C ARG A 111 -4.06 -15.44 8.13
N ASN A 112 -3.62 -14.32 7.54
CA ASN A 112 -2.59 -14.34 6.49
C ASN A 112 -1.22 -14.83 7.01
N PHE A 113 -0.99 -14.77 8.32
CA PHE A 113 0.20 -15.33 8.99
C PHE A 113 -0.09 -16.68 9.67
N GLY A 114 -1.28 -17.25 9.44
CA GLY A 114 -1.66 -18.55 9.95
C GLY A 114 -1.12 -19.72 9.11
N PRO A 115 -1.43 -20.95 9.51
CA PRO A 115 -0.90 -22.14 8.86
C PRO A 115 -1.51 -22.41 7.47
N ASP A 116 -2.63 -21.77 7.14
CA ASP A 116 -3.41 -22.10 5.95
C ASP A 116 -3.01 -21.30 4.71
N LEU A 117 -2.52 -20.06 4.90
CA LEU A 117 -2.17 -19.14 3.83
C LEU A 117 -0.69 -18.76 3.91
N TYR A 118 -0.12 -18.37 2.78
CA TYR A 118 1.27 -17.91 2.68
C TYR A 118 2.27 -18.84 3.38
N GLN A 119 2.17 -20.14 3.12
CA GLN A 119 3.15 -21.10 3.65
C GLN A 119 4.50 -20.89 2.95
N VAL A 120 5.37 -20.11 3.60
CA VAL A 120 6.67 -19.71 3.05
C VAL A 120 7.73 -20.76 3.34
N GLU A 121 8.34 -21.28 2.29
CA GLU A 121 9.56 -22.09 2.32
C GLU A 121 10.69 -21.27 1.66
N ALA A 122 11.56 -20.71 2.47
CA ALA A 122 12.65 -19.85 2.01
C ALA A 122 14.01 -20.35 2.50
N PRO A 123 15.09 -20.04 1.78
CA PRO A 123 16.45 -20.20 2.29
C PRO A 123 16.64 -19.47 3.64
N ALA A 124 17.61 -19.90 4.43
CA ALA A 124 17.91 -19.26 5.71
C ALA A 124 18.42 -17.81 5.59
N GLY A 125 18.91 -17.43 4.41
CA GLY A 125 19.40 -16.09 4.10
C GLY A 125 18.48 -15.33 3.15
N ALA A 126 18.90 -14.12 2.79
CA ALA A 126 18.19 -13.31 1.82
C ALA A 126 18.25 -13.93 0.41
N THR A 127 17.16 -13.86 -0.31
CA THR A 127 17.04 -14.23 -1.71
C THR A 127 16.96 -12.96 -2.57
N SER A 128 17.80 -12.88 -3.61
CA SER A 128 17.80 -11.80 -4.59
C SER A 128 17.14 -12.27 -5.89
N VAL A 129 16.20 -11.47 -6.38
CA VAL A 129 15.44 -11.72 -7.62
C VAL A 129 15.72 -10.56 -8.58
N PRO A 130 16.48 -10.74 -9.65
CA PRO A 130 16.81 -9.67 -10.59
C PRO A 130 15.54 -9.10 -11.23
N PHE A 131 15.53 -7.78 -11.48
CA PHE A 131 14.49 -7.17 -12.30
C PHE A 131 14.66 -7.58 -13.76
N VAL A 132 13.56 -7.89 -14.41
CA VAL A 132 13.47 -8.02 -15.88
C VAL A 132 13.63 -6.63 -16.50
N ILE A 133 12.94 -5.66 -15.91
CA ILE A 133 13.07 -4.23 -16.18
C ILE A 133 12.92 -3.45 -14.89
N THR A 134 13.52 -2.26 -14.83
CA THR A 134 13.36 -1.33 -13.70
C THR A 134 12.34 -0.22 -14.01
N ASP A 135 12.28 0.19 -15.25
CA ASP A 135 11.42 1.28 -15.74
C ASP A 135 10.43 0.78 -16.80
N PRO A 136 9.21 1.32 -16.80
CA PRO A 136 8.66 2.38 -15.94
C PRO A 136 8.28 1.92 -14.54
N LEU A 137 8.33 0.61 -14.25
CA LEU A 137 8.15 -0.04 -12.94
C LEU A 137 9.04 -1.27 -12.86
N PRO A 138 9.50 -1.67 -11.66
CA PRO A 138 10.27 -2.89 -11.50
C PRO A 138 9.40 -4.12 -11.76
N VAL A 139 9.86 -4.98 -12.64
CA VAL A 139 9.24 -6.26 -13.00
C VAL A 139 10.19 -7.39 -12.62
N VAL A 140 9.66 -8.42 -11.99
CA VAL A 140 10.39 -9.64 -11.63
C VAL A 140 9.76 -10.85 -12.28
N ARG A 141 10.56 -11.90 -12.46
CA ARG A 141 10.08 -13.19 -12.92
C ARG A 141 9.69 -14.06 -11.73
N VAL A 142 8.50 -14.64 -11.82
CA VAL A 142 7.96 -15.62 -10.88
C VAL A 142 7.60 -16.90 -11.63
N LYS A 143 7.28 -17.99 -10.90
CA LYS A 143 6.78 -19.21 -11.48
C LYS A 143 5.53 -19.68 -10.76
N ILE A 144 4.46 -19.92 -11.49
CA ILE A 144 3.16 -20.38 -10.98
C ILE A 144 2.71 -21.58 -11.81
N GLY A 145 2.39 -22.70 -11.14
CA GLY A 145 1.95 -23.90 -11.84
C GLY A 145 2.96 -24.45 -12.87
N GLY A 146 4.24 -24.23 -12.63
CA GLY A 146 5.31 -24.60 -13.56
C GLY A 146 5.55 -23.62 -14.71
N ARG A 147 4.74 -22.56 -14.86
CA ARG A 147 4.87 -21.53 -15.88
C ARG A 147 5.63 -20.31 -15.34
N GLU A 148 6.56 -19.81 -16.13
CA GLU A 148 7.18 -18.50 -15.87
C GLU A 148 6.17 -17.39 -16.20
N ALA A 149 6.21 -16.32 -15.40
CA ALA A 149 5.32 -15.17 -15.50
C ALA A 149 6.06 -13.90 -15.07
N GLU A 150 5.69 -12.75 -15.63
CA GLU A 150 6.31 -11.48 -15.32
C GLU A 150 5.36 -10.62 -14.49
N PHE A 151 5.82 -10.30 -13.27
CA PHE A 151 5.03 -9.58 -12.28
C PHE A 151 5.69 -8.25 -11.94
N LEU A 152 4.91 -7.17 -12.01
CA LEU A 152 5.38 -5.90 -11.50
C LEU A 152 5.23 -5.82 -9.97
N ILE A 153 6.01 -4.96 -9.33
CA ILE A 153 5.97 -4.72 -7.89
C ILE A 153 5.20 -3.44 -7.63
N ASP A 154 4.10 -3.57 -6.87
CA ASP A 154 3.18 -2.46 -6.57
C ASP A 154 2.68 -2.55 -5.14
N THR A 155 3.22 -1.70 -4.26
CA THR A 155 2.80 -1.65 -2.86
C THR A 155 1.44 -0.98 -2.63
N GLY A 156 0.82 -0.43 -3.66
CA GLY A 156 -0.58 -0.01 -3.66
C GLY A 156 -1.57 -1.15 -3.85
N GLY A 157 -1.10 -2.35 -4.18
CA GLY A 157 -1.91 -3.56 -4.31
C GLY A 157 -1.93 -4.42 -3.04
N PRO A 158 -3.03 -5.20 -2.81
CA PRO A 158 -3.17 -6.01 -1.59
C PRO A 158 -2.23 -7.23 -1.58
N ASP A 159 -2.68 -8.35 -2.10
CA ASP A 159 -1.94 -9.62 -2.17
C ASP A 159 -1.15 -9.71 -3.49
N ILE A 160 -1.33 -10.77 -4.25
CA ILE A 160 -0.99 -10.75 -5.68
C ILE A 160 -2.24 -10.49 -6.51
N MET A 161 -2.06 -9.83 -7.65
CA MET A 161 -3.12 -9.67 -8.64
C MET A 161 -2.70 -10.40 -9.91
N LEU A 162 -3.56 -11.25 -10.43
CA LEU A 162 -3.36 -11.93 -11.71
C LEU A 162 -4.17 -11.23 -12.80
N ASN A 163 -3.61 -11.17 -13.98
CA ASN A 163 -4.38 -10.83 -15.13
C ASN A 163 -5.30 -12.03 -15.47
N LYS A 164 -6.54 -11.75 -15.90
CA LYS A 164 -7.55 -12.78 -16.07
C LYS A 164 -7.15 -13.86 -17.09
N PRO A 165 -6.62 -13.56 -18.29
CA PRO A 165 -6.17 -14.56 -19.22
C PRO A 165 -5.12 -15.52 -18.64
N PHE A 166 -4.19 -15.01 -17.83
CA PHE A 166 -3.17 -15.84 -17.18
C PHE A 166 -3.78 -16.76 -16.11
N ALA A 167 -4.69 -16.24 -15.27
CA ALA A 167 -5.40 -17.05 -14.27
C ALA A 167 -6.23 -18.18 -14.90
N GLU A 168 -6.92 -17.90 -16.02
CA GLU A 168 -7.68 -18.88 -16.80
C GLU A 168 -6.76 -19.93 -17.44
N ALA A 169 -5.62 -19.49 -17.99
CA ALA A 169 -4.63 -20.41 -18.60
C ALA A 169 -3.98 -21.35 -17.56
N LEU A 170 -3.97 -20.97 -16.28
CA LEU A 170 -3.55 -21.80 -15.15
C LEU A 170 -4.66 -22.75 -14.66
N GLY A 171 -5.90 -22.59 -15.13
CA GLY A 171 -7.05 -23.39 -14.68
C GLY A 171 -7.44 -23.12 -13.22
N LEU A 172 -7.15 -21.91 -12.70
CA LEU A 172 -7.45 -21.58 -11.32
C LEU A 172 -8.97 -21.43 -11.09
N PRO A 173 -9.52 -21.93 -9.98
CA PRO A 173 -10.92 -21.71 -9.62
C PRO A 173 -11.12 -20.22 -9.28
N LEU A 174 -12.03 -19.54 -9.97
CA LEU A 174 -12.32 -18.13 -9.77
C LEU A 174 -13.65 -17.98 -9.03
N ALA A 175 -13.63 -17.24 -7.93
CA ALA A 175 -14.82 -16.87 -7.17
C ALA A 175 -15.08 -15.36 -7.30
N ASP A 176 -16.32 -14.93 -7.08
CA ASP A 176 -16.66 -13.51 -7.02
C ASP A 176 -15.90 -12.84 -5.85
N GLY A 177 -15.21 -11.76 -6.14
CA GLY A 177 -14.48 -10.93 -5.18
C GLY A 177 -15.16 -9.58 -4.92
N GLY A 178 -16.29 -9.30 -5.57
CA GLY A 178 -16.98 -8.02 -5.47
C GLY A 178 -16.36 -6.93 -6.34
N MET A 179 -16.55 -5.68 -5.93
CA MET A 179 -16.04 -4.50 -6.63
C MET A 179 -14.74 -4.01 -5.99
N GLY A 180 -13.68 -3.94 -6.78
CA GLY A 180 -12.45 -3.24 -6.42
C GLY A 180 -12.52 -1.77 -6.78
N THR A 181 -11.88 -0.91 -5.99
CA THR A 181 -11.67 0.50 -6.32
C THR A 181 -10.21 0.68 -6.71
N PHE A 182 -9.95 1.33 -7.82
CA PHE A 182 -8.64 1.51 -8.42
C PHE A 182 -8.28 2.99 -8.53
N ALA A 183 -7.09 3.30 -9.05
CA ALA A 183 -6.65 4.67 -9.27
C ALA A 183 -7.72 5.54 -9.94
N GLY A 184 -7.81 6.81 -9.53
CA GLY A 184 -8.86 7.73 -9.97
C GLY A 184 -10.26 7.39 -9.46
N GLY A 185 -10.40 6.53 -8.44
CA GLY A 185 -11.69 6.11 -7.88
C GLY A 185 -12.52 5.22 -8.83
N ARG A 186 -11.87 4.63 -9.83
CA ARG A 186 -12.52 3.71 -10.79
C ARG A 186 -12.91 2.42 -10.09
N GLN A 187 -14.12 1.95 -10.33
CA GLN A 187 -14.60 0.67 -9.79
C GLN A 187 -14.67 -0.36 -10.92
N ALA A 188 -14.19 -1.57 -10.64
CA ALA A 188 -14.30 -2.70 -11.55
C ALA A 188 -14.51 -4.00 -10.74
N PRO A 189 -15.19 -5.01 -11.32
CA PRO A 189 -15.35 -6.30 -10.69
C PRO A 189 -13.98 -6.99 -10.54
N VAL A 190 -13.77 -7.59 -9.38
CA VAL A 190 -12.58 -8.39 -9.07
C VAL A 190 -13.04 -9.81 -8.77
N GLN A 191 -12.35 -10.79 -9.31
CA GLN A 191 -12.50 -12.19 -8.91
C GLN A 191 -11.40 -12.55 -7.91
N ARG A 192 -11.55 -13.66 -7.20
CA ARG A 192 -10.59 -14.16 -6.22
C ARG A 192 -10.26 -15.59 -6.48
N THR A 193 -9.04 -15.93 -6.13
CA THR A 193 -8.55 -17.29 -6.16
C THR A 193 -7.49 -17.49 -5.08
N VAL A 194 -7.05 -18.73 -4.91
CA VAL A 194 -5.83 -19.05 -4.15
C VAL A 194 -4.89 -19.75 -5.12
N VAL A 195 -3.71 -19.19 -5.30
CA VAL A 195 -2.65 -19.80 -6.08
C VAL A 195 -2.03 -20.92 -5.25
N PRO A 196 -2.07 -22.19 -5.69
CA PRO A 196 -1.56 -23.31 -4.91
C PRO A 196 -0.08 -23.17 -4.57
N GLN A 197 0.74 -22.68 -5.52
CA GLN A 197 2.16 -22.46 -5.35
C GLN A 197 2.68 -21.36 -6.26
N LEU A 198 3.44 -20.46 -5.67
CA LEU A 198 4.23 -19.43 -6.34
C LEU A 198 5.70 -19.63 -5.96
N GLU A 199 6.60 -19.54 -6.95
CA GLU A 199 8.05 -19.53 -6.74
C GLU A 199 8.63 -18.20 -7.21
N ILE A 200 9.48 -17.61 -6.38
CA ILE A 200 10.17 -16.35 -6.67
C ILE A 200 11.62 -16.43 -6.18
N GLY A 201 12.56 -16.41 -7.11
CA GLY A 201 13.95 -16.72 -6.79
C GLY A 201 14.07 -18.13 -6.17
N GLY A 202 14.67 -18.26 -5.01
CA GLY A 202 14.76 -19.51 -4.26
C GLY A 202 13.63 -19.73 -3.23
N VAL A 203 12.63 -18.86 -3.22
CA VAL A 203 11.50 -18.91 -2.28
C VAL A 203 10.32 -19.61 -2.92
N ARG A 204 9.71 -20.52 -2.18
CA ARG A 204 8.43 -21.17 -2.53
C ARG A 204 7.36 -20.75 -1.53
N ILE A 205 6.21 -20.32 -2.04
CA ILE A 205 5.08 -19.89 -1.21
C ILE A 205 3.86 -20.67 -1.65
N ARG A 206 3.20 -21.37 -0.72
CA ARG A 206 1.96 -22.10 -1.01
C ARG A 206 0.74 -21.36 -0.49
N ASN A 207 -0.41 -21.64 -1.11
CA ASN A 207 -1.71 -21.08 -0.75
C ASN A 207 -1.70 -19.55 -0.73
N VAL A 208 -1.26 -18.94 -1.82
CA VAL A 208 -1.17 -17.47 -1.95
C VAL A 208 -2.52 -16.91 -2.38
N PRO A 209 -3.19 -16.08 -1.56
CA PRO A 209 -4.39 -15.36 -1.97
C PRO A 209 -4.10 -14.48 -3.18
N ALA A 210 -5.02 -14.45 -4.13
CA ALA A 210 -4.88 -13.65 -5.33
C ALA A 210 -6.21 -13.00 -5.73
N GLY A 211 -6.13 -11.73 -6.12
CA GLY A 211 -7.16 -11.07 -6.91
C GLY A 211 -6.96 -11.39 -8.39
N VAL A 212 -8.04 -11.35 -9.16
CA VAL A 212 -7.99 -11.49 -10.62
C VAL A 212 -8.72 -10.34 -11.26
N ASN A 213 -8.03 -9.61 -12.12
CA ASN A 213 -8.55 -8.42 -12.79
C ASN A 213 -8.66 -8.64 -14.30
N ALA A 214 -9.74 -8.14 -14.90
CA ALA A 214 -9.95 -8.20 -16.35
C ALA A 214 -9.09 -7.17 -17.12
N ALA A 215 -8.70 -6.06 -16.48
CA ALA A 215 -7.85 -5.06 -17.11
C ALA A 215 -6.39 -5.52 -17.11
N ALA A 216 -5.88 -5.91 -18.27
CA ALA A 216 -4.47 -6.22 -18.44
C ALA A 216 -3.63 -4.94 -18.29
N LEU A 217 -2.61 -5.02 -17.44
CA LEU A 217 -1.58 -3.99 -17.37
C LEU A 217 -0.62 -4.19 -18.54
N GLN A 218 -0.25 -3.10 -19.21
CA GLN A 218 0.61 -3.15 -20.37
C GLN A 218 1.84 -2.26 -20.17
N ILE A 219 3.00 -2.86 -20.23
CA ILE A 219 4.28 -2.15 -20.33
C ILE A 219 4.84 -2.42 -21.73
N PRO A 220 5.21 -1.40 -22.51
CA PRO A 220 5.78 -1.62 -23.84
C PRO A 220 6.94 -2.60 -23.81
N GLY A 221 6.83 -3.69 -24.57
CA GLY A 221 7.87 -4.71 -24.68
C GLY A 221 7.90 -5.76 -23.57
N VAL A 222 6.98 -5.70 -22.59
CA VAL A 222 6.88 -6.68 -21.51
C VAL A 222 5.41 -7.07 -21.32
N GLU A 223 5.13 -8.37 -21.39
CA GLU A 223 3.81 -8.90 -21.03
C GLU A 223 3.73 -9.03 -19.51
N ILE A 224 2.74 -8.40 -18.90
CA ILE A 224 2.55 -8.44 -17.45
C ILE A 224 1.42 -9.42 -17.12
N ASP A 225 1.78 -10.50 -16.44
CA ASP A 225 0.85 -11.55 -16.01
C ASP A 225 0.21 -11.26 -14.66
N GLY A 226 0.87 -10.40 -13.86
CA GLY A 226 0.37 -10.06 -12.54
C GLY A 226 1.15 -8.97 -11.82
N VAL A 227 0.79 -8.81 -10.55
CA VAL A 227 1.33 -7.79 -9.64
C VAL A 227 1.69 -8.46 -8.33
N ILE A 228 2.82 -8.11 -7.75
CA ILE A 228 3.18 -8.41 -6.36
C ILE A 228 2.77 -7.20 -5.51
N GLY A 229 1.78 -7.41 -4.64
CA GLY A 229 1.32 -6.42 -3.69
C GLY A 229 1.98 -6.50 -2.32
N THR A 230 1.57 -5.59 -1.44
CA THR A 230 2.06 -5.50 -0.06
C THR A 230 1.81 -6.78 0.74
N GLY A 231 0.69 -7.48 0.52
CA GLY A 231 0.35 -8.70 1.25
C GLY A 231 1.39 -9.82 1.11
N LEU A 232 1.99 -9.99 -0.06
CA LEU A 232 3.11 -10.92 -0.24
C LEU A 232 4.39 -10.39 0.42
N LEU A 233 4.69 -9.11 0.23
CA LEU A 233 5.91 -8.48 0.74
C LEU A 233 5.98 -8.48 2.28
N MET A 234 4.82 -8.44 2.97
CA MET A 234 4.73 -8.47 4.43
C MET A 234 5.30 -9.75 5.07
N HIS A 235 5.42 -10.84 4.32
CA HIS A 235 5.98 -12.10 4.83
C HIS A 235 7.51 -12.10 4.92
N PHE A 236 8.15 -11.01 4.47
CA PHE A 236 9.61 -10.85 4.43
C PHE A 236 10.04 -9.49 4.98
N LEU A 237 11.30 -9.36 5.29
CA LEU A 237 12.00 -8.08 5.24
C LEU A 237 12.30 -7.83 3.77
N SER A 238 11.42 -7.09 3.10
CA SER A 238 11.42 -6.92 1.66
C SER A 238 12.17 -5.65 1.25
N THR A 239 13.07 -5.74 0.28
CA THR A 239 13.78 -4.58 -0.26
C THR A 239 13.57 -4.50 -1.78
N ILE A 240 13.00 -3.41 -2.25
CA ILE A 240 13.05 -3.03 -3.66
C ILE A 240 14.40 -2.31 -3.85
N ASP A 241 15.40 -3.02 -4.33
CA ASP A 241 16.75 -2.51 -4.54
C ASP A 241 16.87 -1.93 -5.96
N TYR A 242 16.52 -0.66 -6.10
CA TYR A 242 16.66 0.03 -7.40
C TYR A 242 18.12 0.22 -7.79
N CYS A 243 19.05 0.26 -6.82
CA CYS A 243 20.47 0.40 -7.07
C CYS A 243 21.07 -0.86 -7.68
N GLY A 244 20.68 -2.01 -7.14
CA GLY A 244 21.13 -3.33 -7.59
C GLY A 244 20.25 -3.94 -8.68
N GLY A 245 19.11 -3.32 -9.02
CA GLY A 245 18.17 -3.85 -10.01
C GLY A 245 17.56 -5.18 -9.59
N GLN A 246 17.11 -5.30 -8.34
CA GLN A 246 16.60 -6.57 -7.79
C GLN A 246 15.57 -6.37 -6.67
N LEU A 247 14.69 -7.34 -6.49
CA LEU A 247 13.91 -7.53 -5.28
C LEU A 247 14.68 -8.44 -4.32
N VAL A 248 14.87 -8.02 -3.08
CA VAL A 248 15.50 -8.83 -2.04
C VAL A 248 14.44 -9.23 -1.02
N LEU A 249 14.30 -10.54 -0.81
CA LEU A 249 13.41 -11.14 0.17
C LEU A 249 14.25 -11.81 1.26
N ALA A 250 14.31 -11.17 2.43
CA ALA A 250 15.03 -11.71 3.57
C ALA A 250 14.03 -12.24 4.63
N PRO A 251 14.41 -13.23 5.44
CA PRO A 251 13.58 -13.64 6.56
C PRO A 251 13.28 -12.47 7.50
N ARG A 252 12.04 -12.35 7.98
CA ARG A 252 11.65 -11.30 8.94
C ARG A 252 12.54 -11.28 10.19
N SER A 253 13.01 -12.44 10.64
CA SER A 253 13.96 -12.55 11.76
C SER A 253 15.28 -11.79 11.58
N SER A 254 15.61 -11.39 10.36
CA SER A 254 16.81 -10.57 10.08
C SER A 254 16.57 -9.06 10.28
N ALA A 255 15.34 -8.62 10.56
CA ALA A 255 14.99 -7.20 10.70
C ALA A 255 15.83 -6.47 11.75
N GLY A 256 16.02 -7.06 12.95
CA GLY A 256 16.80 -6.43 14.00
C GLY A 256 18.28 -6.23 13.66
N ALA A 257 18.90 -7.16 12.91
CA ALA A 257 20.27 -7.01 12.43
C ALA A 257 20.34 -5.94 11.30
N PHE A 258 19.35 -5.94 10.43
CA PHE A 258 19.21 -4.95 9.38
C PHE A 258 19.05 -3.53 9.96
N GLU A 259 18.16 -3.32 10.93
CA GLU A 259 17.95 -2.01 11.55
C GLU A 259 19.24 -1.44 12.17
N LYS A 260 19.98 -2.29 12.91
CA LYS A 260 21.26 -1.86 13.51
C LYS A 260 22.26 -1.43 12.44
N ARG A 261 22.39 -2.19 11.35
CA ARG A 261 23.28 -1.86 10.22
C ARG A 261 22.83 -0.57 9.53
N ALA A 262 21.56 -0.46 9.20
CA ALA A 262 20.99 0.70 8.52
C ALA A 262 21.14 1.98 9.34
N ALA A 263 20.87 1.92 10.65
CA ALA A 263 21.08 3.05 11.56
C ALA A 263 22.54 3.47 11.66
N ALA A 264 23.48 2.51 11.75
CA ALA A 264 24.92 2.80 11.76
C ALA A 264 25.40 3.43 10.44
N ALA A 265 24.76 3.10 9.31
CA ALA A 265 25.02 3.71 8.01
C ALA A 265 24.31 5.07 7.80
N GLY A 266 23.56 5.55 8.77
CA GLY A 266 22.80 6.81 8.65
C GLY A 266 21.63 6.71 7.65
N ALA A 267 21.07 5.54 7.43
CA ALA A 267 19.92 5.35 6.55
C ALA A 267 18.71 6.18 7.02
N ASN A 268 17.94 6.68 6.07
CA ASN A 268 16.69 7.37 6.37
C ASN A 268 15.62 6.34 6.77
N SER A 269 15.08 6.47 7.97
CA SER A 269 14.06 5.58 8.54
C SER A 269 12.82 6.37 8.89
N VAL A 270 11.68 5.95 8.34
CA VAL A 270 10.40 6.65 8.48
C VAL A 270 9.34 5.67 8.99
N PRO A 271 8.62 5.98 10.08
CA PRO A 271 7.51 5.14 10.52
C PRO A 271 6.35 5.23 9.54
N PHE A 272 5.66 4.10 9.35
CA PHE A 272 4.41 4.05 8.59
C PHE A 272 3.28 3.42 9.41
N TRP A 273 2.06 3.66 8.96
CA TRP A 273 0.83 3.11 9.51
C TRP A 273 0.21 2.19 8.46
N LEU A 274 -0.06 0.96 8.84
CA LEU A 274 -0.70 0.00 7.93
C LEU A 274 -2.22 0.08 8.09
N VAL A 275 -2.87 0.69 7.12
CA VAL A 275 -4.32 0.91 7.09
C VAL A 275 -4.97 -0.11 6.15
N GLY A 276 -6.18 -0.55 6.48
CA GLY A 276 -6.81 -1.62 5.70
C GLY A 276 -6.00 -2.90 5.80
N ASP A 277 -5.89 -3.63 4.75
CA ASP A 277 -5.12 -4.87 4.65
C ASP A 277 -3.70 -4.68 4.09
N HIS A 278 -3.40 -3.55 3.42
CA HIS A 278 -2.14 -3.35 2.71
C HIS A 278 -1.65 -1.89 2.59
N PHE A 279 -2.44 -0.89 2.94
CA PHE A 279 -2.08 0.51 2.69
C PHE A 279 -1.08 1.03 3.70
N MET A 280 0.13 1.34 3.26
CA MET A 280 1.18 1.95 4.06
C MET A 280 1.11 3.47 3.95
N PHE A 281 0.77 4.15 5.04
CA PHE A 281 0.77 5.61 5.12
C PHE A 281 1.93 6.13 5.94
N ALA A 282 2.65 7.12 5.42
CA ALA A 282 3.74 7.79 6.11
C ALA A 282 3.61 9.32 6.02
N ARG A 283 4.13 10.02 7.03
CA ARG A 283 4.21 11.48 7.01
C ARG A 283 5.35 11.92 6.09
N GLY A 284 5.06 12.93 5.27
CA GLY A 284 6.01 13.50 4.34
C GLY A 284 5.61 14.91 3.93
N LYS A 285 6.25 15.44 2.89
CA LYS A 285 5.95 16.78 2.33
C LYS A 285 5.93 16.73 0.81
N ILE A 286 5.08 17.58 0.23
CA ILE A 286 5.23 18.05 -1.16
C ILE A 286 5.58 19.54 -1.07
N ASN A 287 6.73 19.93 -1.62
CA ASN A 287 7.37 21.22 -1.36
C ASN A 287 7.45 21.48 0.16
N GLN A 288 6.73 22.49 0.67
CA GLN A 288 6.66 22.81 2.10
C GLN A 288 5.39 22.31 2.80
N ALA A 289 4.44 21.75 2.05
CA ALA A 289 3.17 21.27 2.60
C ALA A 289 3.33 19.89 3.25
N ASP A 290 3.15 19.84 4.57
CA ASP A 290 3.10 18.60 5.33
C ASP A 290 1.86 17.78 4.98
N GLY A 291 2.01 16.44 4.94
CA GLY A 291 0.90 15.57 4.64
C GLY A 291 1.09 14.13 5.08
N LEU A 292 -0.01 13.38 4.97
CA LEU A 292 -0.02 11.93 5.12
C LEU A 292 -0.14 11.31 3.71
N PHE A 293 0.87 10.54 3.31
CA PHE A 293 0.98 10.00 1.96
C PHE A 293 0.91 8.47 1.98
N LEU A 294 0.18 7.91 1.03
CA LEU A 294 0.29 6.49 0.70
C LEU A 294 1.67 6.22 0.10
N ILE A 295 2.31 5.15 0.51
CA ILE A 295 3.53 4.64 -0.12
C ILE A 295 3.10 3.59 -1.14
N ASP A 296 3.11 3.98 -2.40
CA ASP A 296 2.56 3.22 -3.52
C ASP A 296 3.56 3.21 -4.68
N THR A 297 4.28 2.11 -4.83
CA THR A 297 5.31 1.99 -5.87
C THR A 297 4.75 1.75 -7.28
N GLY A 298 3.44 1.68 -7.45
CA GLY A 298 2.78 1.29 -8.70
C GLY A 298 2.48 2.41 -9.70
N LEU A 299 2.94 3.65 -9.48
CA LEU A 299 2.77 4.75 -10.44
C LEU A 299 3.91 4.76 -11.46
N ALA A 300 3.68 4.19 -12.63
CA ALA A 300 4.68 4.06 -13.68
C ALA A 300 5.23 5.42 -14.14
N GLY A 301 6.54 5.58 -14.03
CA GLY A 301 7.24 6.82 -14.40
C GLY A 301 6.93 8.03 -13.53
N GLY A 302 6.03 7.91 -12.55
CA GLY A 302 5.65 8.96 -11.62
C GLY A 302 6.26 8.82 -10.24
N GLY A 303 6.45 9.94 -9.55
CA GLY A 303 6.92 9.99 -8.17
C GLY A 303 5.86 10.42 -7.18
N LEU A 304 4.81 11.09 -7.65
CA LEU A 304 3.81 11.72 -6.80
C LEU A 304 2.39 11.57 -7.35
N THR A 305 1.43 11.36 -6.46
CA THR A 305 0.07 11.84 -6.66
C THR A 305 -0.25 12.85 -5.57
N ALA A 306 -1.17 13.78 -5.85
CA ALA A 306 -1.58 14.76 -4.85
C ALA A 306 -3.07 15.05 -4.95
N THR A 307 -3.68 15.41 -3.80
CA THR A 307 -5.03 15.98 -3.77
C THR A 307 -4.99 17.45 -4.15
N ARG A 308 -6.13 18.04 -4.54
CA ARG A 308 -6.23 19.48 -4.83
C ARG A 308 -5.77 20.32 -3.63
N ALA A 309 -6.25 19.98 -2.44
CA ALA A 309 -5.88 20.67 -1.23
C ALA A 309 -4.36 20.62 -0.96
N THR A 310 -3.72 19.49 -1.24
CA THR A 310 -2.26 19.35 -1.10
C THR A 310 -1.52 20.21 -2.12
N LEU A 311 -1.96 20.25 -3.37
CA LEU A 311 -1.34 21.08 -4.41
C LEU A 311 -1.45 22.57 -4.07
N ASP A 312 -2.62 23.02 -3.63
CA ASP A 312 -2.86 24.42 -3.21
C ASP A 312 -1.96 24.80 -2.03
N ALA A 313 -1.87 23.93 -1.00
CA ALA A 313 -0.99 24.15 0.16
C ALA A 313 0.50 24.12 -0.21
N ALA A 314 0.88 23.32 -1.23
CA ALA A 314 2.24 23.22 -1.73
C ALA A 314 2.63 24.33 -2.73
N GLY A 315 1.70 25.22 -3.10
CA GLY A 315 1.90 26.27 -4.09
C GLY A 315 2.11 25.71 -5.51
N VAL A 316 1.53 24.54 -5.80
CA VAL A 316 1.66 23.88 -7.12
C VAL A 316 0.44 24.19 -7.97
N THR A 317 0.64 24.91 -9.07
CA THR A 317 -0.41 25.17 -10.04
C THR A 317 -0.50 24.03 -11.03
N VAL A 318 -1.72 23.57 -11.33
CA VAL A 318 -2.03 22.58 -12.37
C VAL A 318 -2.97 23.18 -13.40
N ASP A 319 -2.73 22.87 -14.67
CA ASP A 319 -3.57 23.31 -15.77
C ASP A 319 -4.57 22.22 -16.16
N GLU A 320 -5.77 22.28 -15.59
CA GLU A 320 -6.83 21.30 -15.84
C GLU A 320 -7.36 21.30 -17.28
N SER A 321 -7.01 22.29 -18.09
CA SER A 321 -7.32 22.27 -19.53
C SER A 321 -6.44 21.27 -20.30
N HIS A 322 -5.30 20.85 -19.74
CA HIS A 322 -4.36 19.88 -20.30
C HIS A 322 -4.46 18.51 -19.59
N THR A 323 -5.63 17.90 -19.69
CA THR A 323 -5.87 16.57 -19.14
C THR A 323 -5.35 15.48 -20.07
N LEU A 324 -4.57 14.56 -19.54
CA LEU A 324 -4.07 13.36 -20.22
C LEU A 324 -4.86 12.13 -19.79
N THR A 325 -4.77 11.06 -20.59
CA THR A 325 -5.39 9.78 -20.27
C THR A 325 -4.30 8.72 -20.06
N GLY A 326 -4.36 8.02 -18.95
CA GLY A 326 -3.55 6.85 -18.63
C GLY A 326 -4.40 5.61 -18.43
N GLN A 327 -3.75 4.50 -18.15
CA GLN A 327 -4.37 3.21 -17.86
C GLN A 327 -4.13 2.82 -16.40
N GLY A 328 -5.18 2.40 -15.70
CA GLY A 328 -5.11 1.84 -14.36
C GLY A 328 -5.77 0.48 -14.27
N GLY A 329 -5.71 -0.18 -13.13
CA GLY A 329 -6.33 -1.48 -12.87
C GLY A 329 -7.86 -1.48 -13.05
N GLY A 330 -8.52 -0.34 -12.93
CA GLY A 330 -9.97 -0.16 -13.19
C GLY A 330 -10.30 0.41 -14.58
N GLY A 331 -9.34 0.49 -15.49
CA GLY A 331 -9.51 1.06 -16.83
C GLY A 331 -8.87 2.44 -16.99
N ALA A 332 -9.33 3.21 -18.01
CA ALA A 332 -8.78 4.51 -18.32
C ALA A 332 -8.98 5.54 -17.20
N VAL A 333 -7.93 6.30 -16.90
CA VAL A 333 -7.90 7.33 -15.86
C VAL A 333 -7.46 8.65 -16.47
N GLN A 334 -8.18 9.73 -16.13
CA GLN A 334 -7.81 11.09 -16.52
C GLN A 334 -6.95 11.72 -15.44
N PHE A 335 -5.89 12.43 -15.85
CA PHE A 335 -4.99 13.11 -14.94
C PHE A 335 -4.37 14.36 -15.55
N VAL A 336 -3.94 15.27 -14.70
CA VAL A 336 -3.19 16.48 -15.05
C VAL A 336 -1.77 16.34 -14.50
N PRO A 337 -0.74 16.43 -15.34
CA PRO A 337 0.64 16.33 -14.87
C PRO A 337 1.05 17.59 -14.08
N PHE A 338 1.92 17.39 -13.09
CA PHE A 338 2.60 18.47 -12.37
C PHE A 338 4.04 18.06 -12.03
N ARG A 339 4.81 19.00 -11.49
CA ARG A 339 6.14 18.72 -10.93
C ARG A 339 6.27 19.39 -9.57
N ALA A 340 6.90 18.68 -8.63
CA ALA A 340 7.14 19.18 -7.28
C ALA A 340 8.32 18.46 -6.63
N ALA A 341 8.86 19.05 -5.56
CA ALA A 341 9.74 18.32 -4.66
C ALA A 341 8.93 17.51 -3.66
N ALA A 342 9.49 16.40 -3.19
CA ALA A 342 8.93 15.66 -2.06
C ALA A 342 10.00 15.31 -1.05
N THR A 343 9.56 15.21 0.21
CA THR A 343 10.41 14.82 1.34
C THR A 343 9.73 13.71 2.13
N LEU A 344 10.48 12.65 2.44
CA LEU A 344 10.05 11.56 3.30
C LEU A 344 11.16 11.30 4.34
N GLY A 345 10.91 11.66 5.60
CA GLY A 345 11.95 11.71 6.63
C GLY A 345 13.03 12.72 6.28
N THR A 346 14.27 12.25 6.14
CA THR A 346 15.43 13.06 5.74
C THR A 346 15.72 13.02 4.23
N LEU A 347 15.04 12.14 3.50
CA LEU A 347 15.22 12.00 2.05
C LEU A 347 14.36 13.02 1.31
N THR A 348 15.02 13.90 0.54
CA THR A 348 14.34 14.85 -0.36
C THR A 348 14.71 14.58 -1.81
N ARG A 349 13.71 14.65 -2.69
CA ARG A 349 13.85 14.59 -4.15
C ARG A 349 13.20 15.82 -4.77
N GLY A 350 13.96 16.56 -5.56
CA GLY A 350 13.46 17.72 -6.31
C GLY A 350 12.86 17.32 -7.65
N ASP A 351 12.02 18.19 -8.18
CA ASP A 351 11.50 18.13 -9.55
C ASP A 351 10.95 16.76 -9.99
N LEU A 352 10.19 16.12 -9.10
CA LEU A 352 9.56 14.83 -9.39
C LEU A 352 8.34 15.00 -10.30
N PRO A 353 8.16 14.10 -11.28
CA PRO A 353 6.91 14.04 -12.04
C PRO A 353 5.78 13.56 -11.11
N GLY A 354 4.67 14.28 -11.15
CA GLY A 354 3.47 13.96 -10.39
C GLY A 354 2.23 14.03 -11.25
N VAL A 355 1.14 13.45 -10.74
CA VAL A 355 -0.16 13.49 -11.38
C VAL A 355 -1.26 13.88 -10.39
N TYR A 356 -2.12 14.76 -10.83
CA TYR A 356 -3.37 15.12 -10.17
C TYR A 356 -4.53 14.51 -10.95
N MET A 357 -5.40 13.82 -10.25
CA MET A 357 -6.61 13.21 -10.84
C MET A 357 -7.83 14.04 -10.45
N PRO A 358 -8.40 14.82 -11.38
CA PRO A 358 -9.61 15.60 -11.10
C PRO A 358 -10.80 14.70 -10.73
N GLY A 359 -11.63 15.16 -9.80
CA GLY A 359 -12.82 14.44 -9.38
C GLY A 359 -12.59 13.47 -8.22
N ARG A 360 -13.06 12.22 -8.32
CA ARG A 360 -12.96 11.24 -7.22
C ARG A 360 -11.52 10.73 -7.06
N ASN A 361 -10.99 10.92 -5.85
CA ASN A 361 -9.73 10.31 -5.45
C ASN A 361 -10.00 8.93 -4.84
N ALA A 362 -9.24 7.91 -5.23
CA ALA A 362 -9.30 6.58 -4.63
C ALA A 362 -9.10 6.61 -3.10
N LEU A 363 -8.30 7.58 -2.62
CA LEU A 363 -8.00 7.76 -1.20
C LEU A 363 -9.11 8.50 -0.41
N SER A 364 -10.16 9.01 -1.06
CA SER A 364 -11.29 9.68 -0.37
C SER A 364 -12.19 8.73 0.42
N GLY A 365 -11.99 7.42 0.28
CA GLY A 365 -12.71 6.39 1.04
C GLY A 365 -12.19 6.16 2.47
N PHE A 366 -11.05 6.74 2.84
CA PHE A 366 -10.51 6.62 4.19
C PHE A 366 -11.20 7.59 5.16
N PRO A 367 -11.34 7.22 6.46
CA PRO A 367 -11.97 8.08 7.46
C PRO A 367 -11.02 9.18 7.98
N PHE A 368 -10.02 9.54 7.20
CA PHE A 368 -9.02 10.58 7.49
C PHE A 368 -8.54 11.24 6.18
N ALA A 369 -7.99 12.42 6.29
CA ALA A 369 -7.40 13.13 5.16
C ALA A 369 -6.09 12.49 4.74
N SER A 370 -5.95 12.18 3.46
CA SER A 370 -4.69 11.82 2.83
C SER A 370 -4.28 12.88 1.82
N SER A 371 -2.98 13.10 1.69
CA SER A 371 -2.42 14.15 0.84
C SER A 371 -2.12 13.70 -0.59
N GLY A 372 -2.11 12.38 -0.82
CA GLY A 372 -1.75 11.76 -2.07
C GLY A 372 -0.88 10.52 -1.86
N ALA A 373 0.00 10.23 -2.81
CA ALA A 373 0.96 9.12 -2.71
C ALA A 373 2.37 9.57 -3.08
N ILE A 374 3.37 8.89 -2.49
CA ILE A 374 4.77 8.94 -2.89
C ILE A 374 5.10 7.61 -3.56
N SER A 375 5.68 7.66 -4.76
CA SER A 375 5.74 6.52 -5.64
C SER A 375 7.13 6.28 -6.25
N HIS A 376 7.19 5.33 -7.18
CA HIS A 376 8.36 4.75 -7.84
C HIS A 376 9.50 5.74 -8.11
N ALA A 377 9.23 6.86 -8.82
CA ALA A 377 10.29 7.78 -9.22
C ALA A 377 10.97 8.49 -8.03
N PHE A 378 10.30 8.60 -6.87
CA PHE A 378 10.91 9.10 -5.64
C PHE A 378 11.99 8.15 -5.13
N PHE A 379 11.76 6.84 -5.21
CA PHE A 379 12.63 5.80 -4.65
C PHE A 379 13.73 5.32 -5.59
N ARG A 380 13.68 5.68 -6.86
CA ARG A 380 14.50 5.14 -7.96
C ARG A 380 16.02 5.18 -7.77
N GLN A 381 16.51 6.02 -6.86
CA GLN A 381 17.94 6.12 -6.51
C GLN A 381 18.21 5.63 -5.08
N SER A 382 17.47 4.60 -4.67
CA SER A 382 17.56 4.09 -3.31
C SER A 382 17.33 2.57 -3.28
N ARG A 383 17.73 1.96 -2.17
CA ARG A 383 17.20 0.69 -1.71
C ARG A 383 16.05 1.01 -0.77
N LEU A 384 14.84 0.57 -1.09
CA LEU A 384 13.64 0.77 -0.29
C LEU A 384 13.29 -0.51 0.44
N THR A 385 13.52 -0.54 1.76
CA THR A 385 13.22 -1.69 2.61
C THR A 385 11.98 -1.43 3.45
N PHE A 386 11.10 -2.43 3.49
CA PHE A 386 9.89 -2.45 4.31
C PHE A 386 10.10 -3.39 5.50
N ASP A 387 10.12 -2.82 6.70
CA ASP A 387 10.13 -3.57 7.95
C ASP A 387 8.74 -3.52 8.58
N PHE A 388 7.98 -4.59 8.38
CA PHE A 388 6.62 -4.71 8.90
C PHE A 388 6.56 -5.13 10.38
N ASP A 389 7.68 -5.54 10.99
CA ASP A 389 7.75 -5.78 12.42
C ASP A 389 7.92 -4.48 13.20
N ALA A 390 8.82 -3.62 12.72
CA ALA A 390 9.05 -2.30 13.31
C ALA A 390 8.13 -1.20 12.73
N MET A 391 7.34 -1.52 11.69
CA MET A 391 6.50 -0.57 10.95
C MET A 391 7.29 0.62 10.42
N LYS A 392 8.38 0.34 9.71
CA LYS A 392 9.31 1.34 9.17
C LYS A 392 9.60 1.11 7.70
N LEU A 393 9.68 2.22 7.00
CA LEU A 393 10.32 2.32 5.68
C LEU A 393 11.76 2.76 5.90
N VAL A 394 12.71 2.04 5.33
CA VAL A 394 14.12 2.40 5.38
C VAL A 394 14.62 2.61 3.96
N THR A 395 15.22 3.80 3.72
CA THR A 395 15.82 4.11 2.42
C THR A 395 17.33 4.33 2.58
N GLU A 396 18.10 3.58 1.78
CA GLU A 396 19.54 3.71 1.66
C GLU A 396 19.85 4.25 0.25
N SER A 397 20.64 5.31 0.14
CA SER A 397 21.02 5.87 -1.17
C SER A 397 21.92 4.92 -1.95
N CYS A 398 21.89 4.94 -3.27
CA CYS A 398 22.85 4.29 -4.14
C CYS A 398 24.28 4.92 -3.97
#